data_578879b7993b0657a81865563a83f2b5
#
_entry.id   578879b7993b0657a81865563a83f2b5
#
_cell.length_a   1.000
_cell.length_b   1.000
_cell.length_c   1.000
_cell.angle_alpha   90.00
_cell.angle_beta   90.00
_cell.angle_gamma   90.00
#
_symmetry.space_group_name_H-M   'P 1'
#
loop_
_entity.id
_entity.type
_entity.pdbx_description
1 polymer ?
#
loop_
_entity_poly.entity_id
_entity_poly.type
_entity_poly.pdbx_seq_one_letter_code
_entity_poly.pdbx_strand_id
1 'polypeptide(L)'
;MLKKRPHLTQAALAVALLLIPFSLAEAQKTKKLPPGVPVLWRAPTDIRSRNLHFGPGGSAMKPDLRRITFLEEDKGGYSGTKYRIRDGAGREWVAKIGKEAQSEVAAVRLLWAVGYETEVNYLVPRLTIPGKGTFEDVRLEARPGGEKRLDEWKWEQNPLVGKREFQGLKIMMLFLENWDIKDSNNEIIQVKGTRRLRYVVSDLGATFGKTGGLPILWTITRSRNDPEDFEKAKFVEGVEGNLVKFRYAGKMGSIFANITVAQARWLGGWLSRLSKGQIRDAFRAANYNSEEIEILTEAVQGRIAQLRTVRRRR
;
A
#
# COMPACT_ATOMS: atom_id res chain seq x y z
N MET A 1 -9.70 19.15 -85.65
CA MET A 1 -9.20 18.07 -84.78
C MET A 1 -8.05 18.64 -83.90
N LEU A 2 -8.32 19.05 -82.73
CA LEU A 2 -7.30 19.58 -81.80
C LEU A 2 -7.35 18.70 -80.52
N LYS A 3 -6.24 17.97 -80.26
CA LYS A 3 -6.02 17.17 -79.07
C LYS A 3 -5.68 18.07 -77.89
N LYS A 4 -6.48 18.08 -76.85
CA LYS A 4 -6.17 18.68 -75.53
C LYS A 4 -5.24 17.72 -74.74
N ARG A 5 -4.12 18.25 -74.25
CA ARG A 5 -3.25 17.61 -73.27
C ARG A 5 -3.80 17.83 -71.86
N PRO A 6 -3.64 16.88 -70.94
CA PRO A 6 -4.01 17.13 -69.55
C PRO A 6 -2.86 17.77 -68.79
N HIS A 7 -3.19 18.75 -67.95
CA HIS A 7 -2.29 19.41 -66.98
C HIS A 7 -2.02 18.48 -65.80
N LEU A 8 -0.74 18.19 -65.55
CA LEU A 8 -0.29 17.59 -64.30
C LEU A 8 -0.26 18.70 -63.22
N THR A 9 -1.10 18.55 -62.23
CA THR A 9 -1.01 19.33 -60.95
C THR A 9 0.02 18.66 -60.05
N GLN A 10 1.09 19.37 -59.76
CA GLN A 10 2.10 18.98 -58.73
C GLN A 10 1.45 19.23 -57.36
N ALA A 11 1.26 18.16 -56.58
CA ALA A 11 0.92 18.24 -55.18
C ALA A 11 2.23 18.44 -54.40
N ALA A 12 2.39 19.61 -53.83
CA ALA A 12 3.46 19.92 -52.87
C ALA A 12 3.16 19.25 -51.53
N LEU A 13 3.98 18.29 -51.13
CA LEU A 13 3.93 17.64 -49.81
C LEU A 13 4.61 18.58 -48.81
N ALA A 14 3.82 19.27 -47.99
CA ALA A 14 4.33 20.04 -46.85
C ALA A 14 4.64 19.09 -45.68
N VAL A 15 5.93 18.84 -45.46
CA VAL A 15 6.40 18.14 -44.25
C VAL A 15 6.39 19.14 -43.09
N ALA A 16 5.38 19.04 -42.23
CA ALA A 16 5.36 19.76 -40.99
C ALA A 16 6.28 19.05 -39.97
N LEU A 17 7.45 19.63 -39.72
CA LEU A 17 8.31 19.25 -38.60
C LEU A 17 7.62 19.68 -37.31
N LEU A 18 7.04 18.73 -36.61
CA LEU A 18 6.60 18.89 -35.23
C LEU A 18 7.86 18.99 -34.35
N LEU A 19 8.23 20.22 -33.99
CA LEU A 19 9.17 20.51 -32.92
C LEU A 19 8.49 20.07 -31.59
N ILE A 20 8.79 18.86 -31.13
CA ILE A 20 8.46 18.43 -29.78
C ILE A 20 9.35 19.24 -28.84
N PRO A 21 8.80 20.07 -27.92
CA PRO A 21 9.64 20.72 -26.94
C PRO A 21 10.22 19.62 -26.04
N PHE A 22 11.54 19.45 -26.09
CA PHE A 22 12.27 18.71 -25.08
C PHE A 22 12.03 19.45 -23.75
N SER A 23 11.05 19.00 -23.00
CA SER A 23 10.89 19.37 -21.61
C SER A 23 12.12 18.83 -20.89
N LEU A 24 13.06 19.72 -20.56
CA LEU A 24 14.12 19.45 -19.59
C LEU A 24 13.39 19.04 -18.30
N ALA A 25 13.29 17.73 -18.07
CA ALA A 25 12.87 17.21 -16.79
C ALA A 25 13.87 17.79 -15.77
N GLU A 26 13.44 18.76 -14.98
CA GLU A 26 14.21 19.21 -13.83
C GLU A 26 14.55 17.96 -13.02
N ALA A 27 15.83 17.64 -12.98
CA ALA A 27 16.34 16.57 -12.15
C ALA A 27 15.98 16.94 -10.71
N GLN A 28 14.94 16.29 -10.19
CA GLN A 28 14.46 16.47 -8.83
C GLN A 28 15.68 16.25 -7.91
N LYS A 29 16.20 17.34 -7.31
CA LYS A 29 17.33 17.28 -6.39
C LYS A 29 16.99 16.30 -5.30
N THR A 30 17.59 15.12 -5.33
CA THR A 30 17.42 14.10 -4.29
C THR A 30 17.82 14.75 -2.97
N LYS A 31 16.86 14.90 -2.09
CA LYS A 31 17.08 15.50 -0.78
C LYS A 31 18.05 14.60 -0.01
N LYS A 32 19.19 15.13 0.39
CA LYS A 32 20.20 14.34 1.11
C LYS A 32 19.62 13.92 2.46
N LEU A 33 19.40 12.63 2.65
CA LEU A 33 18.93 12.09 3.92
C LEU A 33 19.98 12.29 5.01
N PRO A 34 19.57 12.52 6.26
CA PRO A 34 20.49 12.56 7.39
C PRO A 34 21.16 11.19 7.57
N PRO A 35 22.36 11.14 8.16
CA PRO A 35 23.01 9.87 8.50
C PRO A 35 22.10 9.02 9.40
N GLY A 36 21.88 7.76 9.00
CA GLY A 36 20.98 6.87 9.73
C GLY A 36 21.04 5.42 9.27
N VAL A 37 20.37 4.57 10.03
CA VAL A 37 20.25 3.14 9.75
C VAL A 37 18.87 2.87 9.18
N PRO A 38 18.77 2.42 7.91
CA PRO A 38 17.49 2.08 7.30
C PRO A 38 16.91 0.82 7.96
N VAL A 39 15.66 0.92 8.41
CA VAL A 39 14.91 -0.17 9.04
C VAL A 39 13.58 -0.32 8.31
N LEU A 40 13.37 -1.47 7.71
CA LEU A 40 12.13 -1.86 7.04
C LEU A 40 11.36 -2.90 7.84
N TRP A 41 12.12 -3.81 8.48
CA TRP A 41 11.59 -5.01 9.09
C TRP A 41 12.40 -5.39 10.33
N ARG A 42 11.74 -5.98 11.31
CA ARG A 42 12.35 -6.62 12.48
C ARG A 42 11.65 -7.93 12.77
N ALA A 43 12.43 -8.96 13.07
CA ALA A 43 11.87 -10.24 13.48
C ALA A 43 10.97 -10.06 14.71
N PRO A 44 9.66 -10.31 14.61
CA PRO A 44 8.81 -10.20 15.79
C PRO A 44 9.08 -11.36 16.75
N THR A 45 9.35 -11.05 18.00
CA THR A 45 9.54 -12.03 19.08
C THR A 45 8.22 -12.43 19.72
N ASP A 46 7.18 -11.62 19.52
CA ASP A 46 5.87 -11.65 20.17
C ASP A 46 4.71 -11.94 19.20
N ILE A 47 4.97 -12.47 18.02
CA ILE A 47 3.98 -12.57 16.94
C ILE A 47 2.66 -13.26 17.37
N ARG A 48 2.76 -14.30 18.23
CA ARG A 48 1.59 -15.06 18.69
C ARG A 48 0.71 -14.31 19.70
N SER A 49 1.29 -13.32 20.40
CA SER A 49 0.60 -12.48 21.39
C SER A 49 0.25 -11.08 20.88
N ARG A 50 0.64 -10.73 19.64
CA ARG A 50 0.30 -9.43 19.06
C ARG A 50 -1.20 -9.24 18.97
N ASN A 51 -1.67 -8.13 19.51
CA ASN A 51 -3.07 -7.74 19.44
C ASN A 51 -3.33 -6.96 18.14
N LEU A 52 -3.88 -7.64 17.13
CA LEU A 52 -4.14 -7.03 15.82
C LEU A 52 -5.36 -6.11 15.83
N HIS A 53 -6.23 -6.20 16.84
CA HIS A 53 -7.32 -5.23 16.99
C HIS A 53 -6.78 -3.83 17.30
N PHE A 54 -5.84 -3.71 18.22
CA PHE A 54 -5.21 -2.42 18.52
C PHE A 54 -4.04 -2.07 17.61
N GLY A 55 -3.33 -3.06 17.05
CA GLY A 55 -2.21 -2.87 16.13
C GLY A 55 -0.98 -2.21 16.76
N PRO A 56 -0.14 -1.52 15.95
CA PRO A 56 1.18 -1.04 16.38
C PRO A 56 1.13 0.00 17.50
N GLY A 57 0.04 0.73 17.66
CA GLY A 57 -0.15 1.71 18.74
C GLY A 57 -0.65 1.12 20.05
N GLY A 58 -1.11 -0.15 20.04
CA GLY A 58 -1.74 -0.77 21.21
C GLY A 58 -3.00 -0.02 21.67
N SER A 59 -3.53 -0.40 22.83
CA SER A 59 -4.67 0.32 23.44
C SER A 59 -4.30 1.73 23.95
N ALA A 60 -3.04 1.94 24.29
CA ALA A 60 -2.54 3.21 24.83
C ALA A 60 -2.62 4.37 23.84
N MET A 61 -2.49 4.10 22.54
CA MET A 61 -2.60 5.12 21.50
C MET A 61 -4.00 5.22 20.88
N LYS A 62 -5.00 4.47 21.38
CA LYS A 62 -6.38 4.60 20.87
C LYS A 62 -6.83 6.07 20.92
N PRO A 63 -7.42 6.62 19.84
CA PRO A 63 -7.88 8.01 19.79
C PRO A 63 -8.90 8.33 20.89
N ASP A 64 -8.74 9.47 21.55
CA ASP A 64 -9.74 9.99 22.48
C ASP A 64 -10.75 10.89 21.76
N LEU A 65 -11.89 10.31 21.42
CA LEU A 65 -12.92 10.99 20.63
C LEU A 65 -13.84 11.93 21.44
N ARG A 66 -13.66 12.02 22.77
CA ARG A 66 -14.50 12.87 23.63
C ARG A 66 -14.42 14.35 23.28
N ARG A 67 -13.27 14.78 22.72
CA ARG A 67 -13.05 16.14 22.24
C ARG A 67 -12.18 16.11 21.00
N ILE A 68 -12.72 16.58 19.88
CA ILE A 68 -11.99 16.73 18.61
C ILE A 68 -11.82 18.21 18.30
N THR A 69 -10.59 18.60 17.97
CA THR A 69 -10.27 19.93 17.48
C THR A 69 -9.83 19.82 16.02
N PHE A 70 -10.51 20.53 15.13
CA PHE A 70 -10.07 20.68 13.75
C PHE A 70 -8.82 21.60 13.73
N LEU A 71 -7.79 21.21 13.01
CA LEU A 71 -6.57 21.99 12.84
C LEU A 71 -6.50 22.60 11.45
N GLU A 72 -6.53 21.75 10.42
CA GLU A 72 -6.46 22.20 9.02
C GLU A 72 -6.98 21.12 8.06
N GLU A 73 -7.28 21.51 6.84
CA GLU A 73 -7.56 20.60 5.74
C GLU A 73 -6.25 20.21 5.06
N ASP A 74 -5.96 18.91 5.01
CA ASP A 74 -4.78 18.39 4.32
C ASP A 74 -5.11 18.23 2.83
N LYS A 75 -4.63 19.16 2.02
CA LYS A 75 -4.85 19.20 0.56
C LYS A 75 -3.89 18.33 -0.22
N GLY A 76 -3.04 17.55 0.45
CA GLY A 76 -2.06 16.66 -0.18
C GLY A 76 -2.69 15.37 -0.69
N GLY A 77 -2.55 15.08 -2.02
CA GLY A 77 -2.89 13.81 -2.66
C GLY A 77 -4.25 13.74 -3.34
N TYR A 78 -4.40 12.75 -4.24
CA TYR A 78 -5.58 12.56 -5.11
C TYR A 78 -6.69 11.71 -4.48
N SER A 79 -6.49 11.09 -3.32
CA SER A 79 -7.42 10.11 -2.75
C SER A 79 -8.13 10.63 -1.51
N GLY A 80 -9.35 11.15 -1.71
CA GLY A 80 -10.30 11.47 -0.63
C GLY A 80 -9.95 12.73 0.18
N THR A 81 -10.92 13.14 0.99
CA THR A 81 -10.77 14.27 1.90
C THR A 81 -9.94 13.88 3.11
N LYS A 82 -8.98 14.72 3.46
CA LYS A 82 -8.11 14.53 4.64
C LYS A 82 -8.17 15.76 5.54
N TYR A 83 -8.27 15.54 6.83
CA TYR A 83 -8.24 16.59 7.83
C TYR A 83 -7.16 16.32 8.88
N ARG A 84 -6.42 17.33 9.26
CA ARG A 84 -5.60 17.27 10.49
C ARG A 84 -6.47 17.66 11.67
N ILE A 85 -6.47 16.81 12.68
CA ILE A 85 -7.26 16.98 13.91
C ILE A 85 -6.39 16.71 15.13
N ARG A 86 -6.84 17.20 16.28
CA ARG A 86 -6.29 16.86 17.59
C ARG A 86 -7.38 16.19 18.43
N ASP A 87 -7.05 15.08 19.05
CA ASP A 87 -7.96 14.32 19.92
C ASP A 87 -8.01 14.88 21.36
N GLY A 88 -8.90 14.34 22.19
CA GLY A 88 -9.08 14.76 23.59
C GLY A 88 -7.85 14.53 24.48
N ALA A 89 -6.94 13.65 24.09
CA ALA A 89 -5.66 13.41 24.76
C ALA A 89 -4.52 14.31 24.21
N GLY A 90 -4.83 15.25 23.30
CA GLY A 90 -3.87 16.19 22.73
C GLY A 90 -3.02 15.63 21.59
N ARG A 91 -3.29 14.42 21.10
CA ARG A 91 -2.55 13.78 20.01
C ARG A 91 -3.06 14.25 18.66
N GLU A 92 -2.14 14.45 17.71
CA GLU A 92 -2.47 14.84 16.35
C GLU A 92 -2.63 13.64 15.43
N TRP A 93 -3.62 13.74 14.55
CA TRP A 93 -4.04 12.70 13.60
C TRP A 93 -4.31 13.31 12.23
N VAL A 94 -4.06 12.52 11.19
CA VAL A 94 -4.64 12.74 9.87
C VAL A 94 -5.85 11.82 9.72
N ALA A 95 -7.03 12.44 9.63
CA ALA A 95 -8.28 11.76 9.36
C ALA A 95 -8.46 11.63 7.83
N LYS A 96 -8.47 10.40 7.31
CA LYS A 96 -8.75 10.07 5.89
C LYS A 96 -10.16 9.49 5.80
N ILE A 97 -10.97 10.09 4.93
CA ILE A 97 -12.37 9.72 4.70
C ILE A 97 -12.47 9.06 3.34
N GLY A 98 -13.26 7.99 3.23
CA GLY A 98 -13.53 7.31 1.98
C GLY A 98 -13.26 5.81 2.00
N LYS A 99 -13.52 5.15 0.87
CA LYS A 99 -13.51 3.68 0.71
C LYS A 99 -12.18 2.99 1.05
N GLU A 100 -11.09 3.72 1.15
CA GLU A 100 -9.76 3.18 1.44
C GLU A 100 -9.47 3.07 2.94
N ALA A 101 -10.30 3.65 3.80
CA ALA A 101 -10.02 3.73 5.24
C ALA A 101 -9.97 2.34 5.90
N GLN A 102 -10.94 1.48 5.61
CA GLN A 102 -11.03 0.13 6.15
C GLN A 102 -9.87 -0.75 5.66
N SER A 103 -9.67 -0.82 4.34
CA SER A 103 -8.63 -1.66 3.74
C SER A 103 -7.24 -1.26 4.23
N GLU A 104 -6.96 0.01 4.37
CA GLU A 104 -5.68 0.50 4.85
C GLU A 104 -5.41 0.11 6.31
N VAL A 105 -6.40 0.21 7.19
CA VAL A 105 -6.24 -0.20 8.59
C VAL A 105 -5.96 -1.70 8.70
N ALA A 106 -6.70 -2.54 7.99
CA ALA A 106 -6.48 -3.98 7.99
C ALA A 106 -5.10 -4.35 7.41
N ALA A 107 -4.68 -3.72 6.30
CA ALA A 107 -3.39 -3.94 5.68
C ALA A 107 -2.23 -3.60 6.62
N VAL A 108 -2.29 -2.46 7.31
CA VAL A 108 -1.29 -2.06 8.32
C VAL A 108 -1.19 -3.09 9.44
N ARG A 109 -2.32 -3.65 9.91
CA ARG A 109 -2.32 -4.70 10.95
C ARG A 109 -1.55 -5.94 10.51
N LEU A 110 -1.79 -6.42 9.31
CA LEU A 110 -1.13 -7.63 8.78
C LEU A 110 0.36 -7.40 8.49
N LEU A 111 0.75 -6.25 7.95
CA LEU A 111 2.16 -5.88 7.76
C LEU A 111 2.90 -5.80 9.08
N TRP A 112 2.37 -5.06 10.06
CA TRP A 112 2.94 -4.96 11.38
C TRP A 112 3.03 -6.32 12.07
N ALA A 113 2.00 -7.16 11.94
CA ALA A 113 1.97 -8.47 12.57
C ALA A 113 3.19 -9.34 12.24
N VAL A 114 3.72 -9.24 11.04
CA VAL A 114 4.89 -9.99 10.59
C VAL A 114 6.20 -9.20 10.63
N GLY A 115 6.22 -8.03 11.29
CA GLY A 115 7.43 -7.30 11.65
C GLY A 115 7.83 -6.15 10.75
N TYR A 116 7.03 -5.79 9.74
CA TYR A 116 7.30 -4.60 8.93
C TYR A 116 7.05 -3.32 9.73
N GLU A 117 7.86 -2.31 9.45
CA GLU A 117 7.63 -0.96 9.94
C GLU A 117 6.38 -0.41 9.27
N THR A 118 5.46 0.12 10.09
CA THR A 118 4.20 0.69 9.65
C THR A 118 3.89 1.96 10.43
N GLU A 119 3.00 2.76 9.92
CA GLU A 119 2.41 3.87 10.67
C GLU A 119 1.40 3.33 11.71
N VAL A 120 1.11 4.16 12.70
CA VAL A 120 0.06 3.87 13.68
C VAL A 120 -1.25 4.45 13.18
N ASN A 121 -2.23 3.60 12.92
CA ASN A 121 -3.56 4.04 12.52
C ASN A 121 -4.68 3.30 13.27
N TYR A 122 -5.86 3.90 13.31
CA TYR A 122 -7.09 3.31 13.84
C TYR A 122 -8.25 3.66 12.93
N LEU A 123 -9.20 2.76 12.81
CA LEU A 123 -10.51 3.09 12.24
C LEU A 123 -11.43 3.56 13.35
N VAL A 124 -12.15 4.62 13.07
CA VAL A 124 -13.22 5.16 13.91
C VAL A 124 -14.52 5.02 13.13
N PRO A 125 -15.49 4.20 13.61
CA PRO A 125 -16.75 3.98 12.89
C PRO A 125 -17.51 5.27 12.60
N ARG A 126 -17.43 6.24 13.52
CA ARG A 126 -18.09 7.55 13.35
C ARG A 126 -17.25 8.65 14.00
N LEU A 127 -16.98 9.72 13.23
CA LEU A 127 -16.21 10.87 13.70
C LEU A 127 -16.91 12.18 13.32
N THR A 128 -17.19 13.02 14.33
CA THR A 128 -17.64 14.40 14.11
C THR A 128 -16.44 15.34 14.20
N ILE A 129 -16.19 16.09 13.12
CA ILE A 129 -15.14 17.11 13.06
C ILE A 129 -15.84 18.49 13.09
N PRO A 130 -15.56 19.32 14.10
CA PRO A 130 -16.19 20.63 14.25
C PRO A 130 -16.03 21.48 12.98
N GLY A 131 -17.17 22.04 12.49
CA GLY A 131 -17.20 22.86 11.26
C GLY A 131 -17.02 22.10 9.94
N LYS A 132 -16.90 20.78 9.97
CA LYS A 132 -16.72 19.93 8.76
C LYS A 132 -17.81 18.89 8.59
N GLY A 133 -18.42 18.41 9.66
CA GLY A 133 -19.49 17.41 9.62
C GLY A 133 -19.17 16.12 10.36
N THR A 134 -20.05 15.13 10.18
CA THR A 134 -19.89 13.78 10.72
C THR A 134 -19.64 12.80 9.59
N PHE A 135 -18.66 11.92 9.77
CA PHE A 135 -18.18 10.97 8.77
C PHE A 135 -18.18 9.55 9.35
N GLU A 136 -18.47 8.58 8.52
CA GLU A 136 -18.40 7.16 8.86
C GLU A 136 -17.07 6.56 8.38
N ASP A 137 -16.62 5.52 9.07
CA ASP A 137 -15.41 4.75 8.75
C ASP A 137 -14.18 5.61 8.47
N VAL A 138 -13.81 6.43 9.44
CA VAL A 138 -12.69 7.36 9.32
C VAL A 138 -11.39 6.71 9.80
N ARG A 139 -10.36 6.66 8.94
CA ARG A 139 -9.01 6.27 9.36
C ARG A 139 -8.31 7.45 10.03
N LEU A 140 -7.89 7.28 11.26
CA LEU A 140 -7.01 8.19 11.98
C LEU A 140 -5.58 7.67 11.97
N GLU A 141 -4.68 8.39 11.33
CA GLU A 141 -3.24 8.10 11.30
C GLU A 141 -2.50 9.07 12.22
N ALA A 142 -1.74 8.50 13.15
CA ALA A 142 -1.01 9.29 14.16
C ALA A 142 0.10 10.16 13.54
N ARG A 143 0.28 11.35 14.12
CA ARG A 143 1.40 12.25 13.86
C ARG A 143 2.22 12.47 15.15
N PRO A 144 3.00 11.46 15.59
CA PRO A 144 3.75 11.58 16.84
C PRO A 144 4.81 12.69 16.75
N GLY A 145 4.87 13.56 17.75
CA GLY A 145 5.86 14.65 17.80
C GLY A 145 7.32 14.18 17.84
N GLY A 146 7.56 12.91 18.15
CA GLY A 146 8.88 12.26 18.12
C GLY A 146 9.31 11.73 16.76
N GLU A 147 8.51 11.91 15.70
CA GLU A 147 8.80 11.45 14.35
C GLU A 147 8.90 12.63 13.38
N LYS A 148 9.79 12.50 12.39
CA LYS A 148 9.96 13.47 11.30
C LYS A 148 9.90 12.72 9.98
N ARG A 149 8.96 13.07 9.12
CA ARG A 149 8.91 12.61 7.73
C ARG A 149 10.00 13.34 6.95
N LEU A 150 10.79 12.58 6.22
CA LEU A 150 11.97 13.11 5.52
C LEU A 150 11.75 13.20 4.03
N ASP A 151 11.46 12.04 3.39
CA ASP A 151 11.36 11.89 1.95
C ASP A 151 10.66 10.57 1.59
N GLU A 152 10.32 10.40 0.31
CA GLU A 152 9.84 9.14 -0.27
C GLU A 152 11.02 8.19 -0.52
N TRP A 153 10.78 6.87 -0.46
CA TRP A 153 11.76 5.88 -0.91
C TRP A 153 11.25 5.14 -2.16
N LYS A 154 12.17 4.76 -3.04
CA LYS A 154 11.84 4.14 -4.32
C LYS A 154 11.94 2.63 -4.26
N TRP A 155 11.01 1.91 -4.89
CA TRP A 155 10.98 0.45 -4.93
C TRP A 155 12.22 -0.17 -5.59
N GLU A 156 12.75 0.47 -6.61
CA GLU A 156 13.89 -0.05 -7.38
C GLU A 156 15.24 0.52 -6.92
N GLN A 157 15.22 1.62 -6.15
CA GLN A 157 16.44 2.32 -5.76
C GLN A 157 16.38 2.72 -4.28
N ASN A 158 16.79 1.81 -3.39
CA ASN A 158 16.87 2.03 -1.95
C ASN A 158 17.94 1.10 -1.34
N PRO A 159 18.43 1.37 -0.11
CA PRO A 159 19.51 0.59 0.53
C PRO A 159 19.10 -0.84 0.94
N LEU A 160 17.85 -1.23 0.73
CA LEU A 160 17.30 -2.53 1.13
C LEU A 160 17.09 -3.46 -0.07
N VAL A 161 17.30 -2.98 -1.29
CA VAL A 161 17.21 -3.79 -2.52
C VAL A 161 18.13 -5.01 -2.41
N GLY A 162 17.62 -6.17 -2.81
CA GLY A 162 18.32 -7.46 -2.70
C GLY A 162 18.18 -8.17 -1.36
N LYS A 163 17.73 -7.50 -0.29
CA LYS A 163 17.50 -8.14 1.00
C LYS A 163 16.23 -9.00 0.98
N ARG A 164 16.28 -10.15 1.68
CA ARG A 164 15.15 -11.07 1.79
C ARG A 164 13.90 -10.41 2.36
N GLU A 165 14.06 -9.57 3.35
CA GLU A 165 12.99 -8.82 4.01
C GLU A 165 12.32 -7.83 3.05
N PHE A 166 13.09 -7.23 2.15
CA PHE A 166 12.57 -6.34 1.12
C PHE A 166 11.78 -7.13 0.05
N GLN A 167 12.26 -8.30 -0.35
CA GLN A 167 11.49 -9.20 -1.22
C GLN A 167 10.21 -9.67 -0.52
N GLY A 168 10.26 -9.92 0.78
CA GLY A 168 9.06 -10.21 1.59
C GLY A 168 8.04 -9.07 1.58
N LEU A 169 8.48 -7.80 1.64
CA LEU A 169 7.57 -6.66 1.49
C LEU A 169 6.89 -6.64 0.12
N LYS A 170 7.62 -6.91 -0.95
CA LYS A 170 7.04 -7.05 -2.29
C LYS A 170 5.95 -8.14 -2.32
N ILE A 171 6.23 -9.29 -1.71
CA ILE A 171 5.24 -10.36 -1.60
C ILE A 171 4.04 -9.92 -0.76
N MET A 172 4.23 -9.11 0.30
CA MET A 172 3.11 -8.55 1.06
C MET A 172 2.22 -7.65 0.21
N MET A 173 2.78 -6.84 -0.70
CA MET A 173 1.98 -6.04 -1.63
C MET A 173 1.10 -6.92 -2.54
N LEU A 174 1.66 -7.99 -3.07
CA LEU A 174 0.91 -8.99 -3.85
C LEU A 174 -0.14 -9.73 -3.00
N PHE A 175 0.24 -10.11 -1.78
CA PHE A 175 -0.61 -10.82 -0.81
C PHE A 175 -1.88 -10.03 -0.45
N LEU A 176 -1.75 -8.71 -0.36
CA LEU A 176 -2.83 -7.77 -0.06
C LEU A 176 -3.60 -7.28 -1.30
N GLU A 177 -3.21 -7.72 -2.51
CA GLU A 177 -3.73 -7.19 -3.78
C GLU A 177 -3.59 -5.67 -3.91
N ASN A 178 -2.46 -5.11 -3.44
CA ASN A 178 -2.20 -3.67 -3.59
C ASN A 178 -1.86 -3.34 -5.04
N TRP A 179 -2.80 -2.77 -5.77
CA TRP A 179 -2.61 -2.43 -7.19
C TRP A 179 -2.05 -1.01 -7.42
N ASP A 180 -1.97 -0.15 -6.39
CA ASP A 180 -1.49 1.24 -6.52
C ASP A 180 -0.04 1.43 -6.02
N ILE A 181 0.83 0.47 -6.33
CA ILE A 181 2.25 0.55 -5.99
C ILE A 181 2.88 1.73 -6.74
N LYS A 182 3.48 2.65 -5.99
CA LYS A 182 4.27 3.78 -6.53
C LYS A 182 5.20 4.30 -5.43
N ASP A 183 6.27 4.99 -5.84
CA ASP A 183 7.26 5.54 -4.92
C ASP A 183 6.66 6.58 -3.97
N SER A 184 5.74 7.41 -4.46
CA SER A 184 5.04 8.44 -3.66
C SER A 184 4.08 7.88 -2.59
N ASN A 185 3.87 6.56 -2.53
CA ASN A 185 3.14 5.88 -1.46
C ASN A 185 4.08 5.38 -0.35
N ASN A 186 5.35 5.75 -0.39
CA ASN A 186 6.37 5.30 0.53
C ASN A 186 6.95 6.48 1.31
N GLU A 187 7.36 6.25 2.54
CA GLU A 187 7.86 7.31 3.42
C GLU A 187 9.09 6.86 4.20
N ILE A 188 10.06 7.76 4.36
CA ILE A 188 11.19 7.61 5.28
C ILE A 188 10.91 8.46 6.51
N ILE A 189 10.76 7.81 7.66
CA ILE A 189 10.45 8.46 8.92
C ILE A 189 11.65 8.35 9.85
N GLN A 190 12.18 9.49 10.28
CA GLN A 190 13.22 9.55 11.32
C GLN A 190 12.57 9.60 12.69
N VAL A 191 13.03 8.73 13.59
CA VAL A 191 12.67 8.79 15.00
C VAL A 191 13.66 9.72 15.70
N LYS A 192 13.18 10.84 16.25
CA LYS A 192 14.01 11.85 16.93
C LYS A 192 14.85 11.23 18.05
N GLY A 193 16.06 11.71 18.23
CA GLY A 193 16.99 11.18 19.25
C GLY A 193 17.61 9.83 18.91
N THR A 194 17.35 9.28 17.72
CA THR A 194 17.93 8.01 17.24
C THR A 194 18.54 8.15 15.86
N ARG A 195 19.39 7.17 15.46
CA ARG A 195 19.88 7.04 14.08
C ARG A 195 18.94 6.24 13.18
N ARG A 196 17.72 5.93 13.63
CA ARG A 196 16.79 5.03 12.97
C ARG A 196 16.00 5.76 11.89
N LEU A 197 16.07 5.25 10.66
CA LEU A 197 15.28 5.66 9.52
C LEU A 197 14.31 4.54 9.19
N ARG A 198 13.02 4.73 9.50
CA ARG A 198 11.96 3.77 9.23
C ARG A 198 11.51 3.91 7.78
N TYR A 199 11.60 2.83 7.02
CA TYR A 199 11.09 2.73 5.65
C TYR A 199 9.71 2.11 5.70
N VAL A 200 8.68 2.88 5.45
CA VAL A 200 7.27 2.44 5.53
C VAL A 200 6.57 2.59 4.19
N VAL A 201 5.56 1.77 3.93
CA VAL A 201 4.56 2.00 2.89
C VAL A 201 3.41 2.74 3.55
N SER A 202 3.20 4.00 3.17
CA SER A 202 2.26 4.91 3.83
C SER A 202 0.84 4.80 3.28
N ASP A 203 0.66 4.41 2.02
CA ASP A 203 -0.66 4.27 1.41
C ASP A 203 -0.92 2.82 1.01
N LEU A 204 -1.76 2.17 1.79
CA LEU A 204 -2.19 0.79 1.62
C LEU A 204 -3.69 0.68 1.31
N GLY A 205 -4.34 1.79 0.95
CA GLY A 205 -5.79 1.84 0.74
C GLY A 205 -6.26 1.07 -0.50
N ALA A 206 -5.38 0.85 -1.48
CA ALA A 206 -5.71 0.11 -2.71
C ALA A 206 -5.56 -1.41 -2.56
N THR A 207 -6.00 -1.96 -1.42
CA THR A 207 -5.87 -3.38 -1.04
C THR A 207 -7.22 -4.06 -0.87
N PHE A 208 -7.21 -5.38 -0.65
CA PHE A 208 -8.37 -6.24 -0.41
C PHE A 208 -9.46 -6.09 -1.48
N GLY A 209 -9.07 -6.25 -2.72
CA GLY A 209 -9.88 -6.33 -3.91
C GLY A 209 -9.16 -7.16 -4.96
N LYS A 210 -9.17 -6.73 -6.22
CA LYS A 210 -8.39 -7.36 -7.31
C LYS A 210 -7.55 -6.33 -8.06
N THR A 211 -6.39 -6.74 -8.56
CA THR A 211 -5.48 -5.86 -9.29
C THR A 211 -5.90 -5.56 -10.73
N GLY A 212 -6.98 -6.19 -11.20
CA GLY A 212 -7.47 -6.07 -12.56
C GLY A 212 -6.99 -7.20 -13.48
N GLY A 213 -7.48 -7.24 -14.72
CA GLY A 213 -7.24 -8.37 -15.63
C GLY A 213 -6.58 -8.01 -16.96
N LEU A 214 -7.04 -6.94 -17.62
CA LEU A 214 -6.57 -6.54 -18.94
C LEU A 214 -5.93 -5.14 -18.88
N PRO A 215 -4.73 -4.95 -19.45
CA PRO A 215 -4.02 -3.66 -19.39
C PRO A 215 -4.84 -2.46 -19.90
N ILE A 216 -5.64 -2.65 -20.96
CA ILE A 216 -6.47 -1.60 -21.58
C ILE A 216 -7.68 -1.22 -20.69
N LEU A 217 -8.12 -2.13 -19.79
CA LEU A 217 -9.30 -1.97 -18.95
C LEU A 217 -8.97 -1.82 -17.46
N TRP A 218 -7.75 -1.43 -17.12
CA TRP A 218 -7.26 -1.36 -15.73
C TRP A 218 -8.19 -0.61 -14.78
N THR A 219 -8.75 0.51 -15.22
CA THR A 219 -9.57 1.37 -14.37
C THR A 219 -10.93 0.79 -14.03
N ILE A 220 -11.44 -0.09 -14.89
CA ILE A 220 -12.78 -0.71 -14.74
C ILE A 220 -12.73 -2.15 -14.22
N THR A 221 -11.57 -2.80 -14.24
CA THR A 221 -11.45 -4.22 -13.83
C THR A 221 -10.76 -4.41 -12.49
N ARG A 222 -10.29 -3.35 -11.85
CA ARG A 222 -9.67 -3.38 -10.51
C ARG A 222 -10.66 -2.93 -9.44
N SER A 223 -10.54 -3.49 -8.27
CA SER A 223 -11.30 -3.07 -7.09
C SER A 223 -10.39 -2.88 -5.88
N ARG A 224 -10.92 -2.28 -4.84
CA ARG A 224 -10.31 -2.13 -3.53
C ARG A 224 -11.40 -2.20 -2.48
N ASN A 225 -11.05 -2.66 -1.30
CA ASN A 225 -12.01 -2.81 -0.21
C ASN A 225 -13.27 -3.58 -0.68
N ASP A 226 -13.02 -4.70 -1.35
CA ASP A 226 -14.03 -5.57 -1.94
C ASP A 226 -13.68 -7.02 -1.58
N PRO A 227 -14.25 -7.55 -0.49
CA PRO A 227 -13.94 -8.87 0.04
C PRO A 227 -14.17 -10.02 -0.94
N GLU A 228 -15.25 -9.95 -1.73
CA GLU A 228 -15.56 -10.99 -2.72
C GLU A 228 -14.56 -11.01 -3.88
N ASP A 229 -14.18 -9.85 -4.37
CA ASP A 229 -13.14 -9.74 -5.40
C ASP A 229 -11.79 -10.23 -4.87
N PHE A 230 -11.47 -9.94 -3.60
CA PHE A 230 -10.24 -10.41 -2.96
C PHE A 230 -10.21 -11.93 -2.80
N GLU A 231 -11.31 -12.55 -2.40
CA GLU A 231 -11.46 -14.01 -2.28
C GLU A 231 -11.24 -14.69 -3.63
N LYS A 232 -11.91 -14.19 -4.68
CA LYS A 232 -11.87 -14.76 -6.03
C LYS A 232 -10.55 -14.50 -6.77
N ALA A 233 -9.74 -13.53 -6.30
CA ALA A 233 -8.50 -13.15 -6.95
C ALA A 233 -7.43 -14.26 -6.83
N LYS A 234 -6.91 -14.70 -7.98
CA LYS A 234 -5.76 -15.61 -8.01
C LYS A 234 -4.52 -14.92 -7.43
N PHE A 235 -3.78 -15.64 -6.60
CA PHE A 235 -2.58 -15.13 -5.96
C PHE A 235 -1.31 -15.74 -6.57
N VAL A 236 -1.08 -17.04 -6.39
CA VAL A 236 0.02 -17.75 -7.01
C VAL A 236 -0.46 -18.45 -8.27
N GLU A 237 0.12 -18.14 -9.42
CA GLU A 237 -0.18 -18.77 -10.70
C GLU A 237 0.67 -20.03 -10.95
N GLY A 238 1.87 -20.06 -10.40
CA GLY A 238 2.77 -21.19 -10.58
C GLY A 238 4.22 -20.91 -10.21
N VAL A 239 5.10 -21.80 -10.64
CA VAL A 239 6.55 -21.68 -10.43
C VAL A 239 7.26 -22.01 -11.73
N GLU A 240 8.20 -21.18 -12.13
CA GLU A 240 9.11 -21.39 -13.25
C GLU A 240 10.55 -21.45 -12.74
N GLY A 241 11.16 -22.61 -12.84
CA GLY A 241 12.46 -22.87 -12.21
C GLY A 241 12.41 -22.63 -10.70
N ASN A 242 13.04 -21.56 -10.23
CA ASN A 242 13.03 -21.15 -8.83
C ASN A 242 12.20 -19.89 -8.54
N LEU A 243 11.56 -19.34 -9.56
CA LEU A 243 10.80 -18.09 -9.46
C LEU A 243 9.30 -18.39 -9.31
N VAL A 244 8.65 -17.69 -8.38
CA VAL A 244 7.20 -17.77 -8.20
C VAL A 244 6.53 -16.77 -9.13
N LYS A 245 5.55 -17.24 -9.88
CA LYS A 245 4.68 -16.38 -10.70
C LYS A 245 3.45 -16.03 -9.89
N PHE A 246 3.29 -14.74 -9.64
CA PHE A 246 2.11 -14.20 -8.98
C PHE A 246 1.18 -13.54 -10.00
N ARG A 247 -0.11 -13.64 -9.79
CA ARG A 247 -1.07 -12.86 -10.54
C ARG A 247 -1.02 -11.41 -10.08
N TYR A 248 -0.70 -10.51 -11.01
CA TYR A 248 -0.69 -9.08 -10.73
C TYR A 248 -0.87 -8.26 -12.01
N ALA A 249 -1.76 -7.29 -11.97
CA ALA A 249 -2.04 -6.37 -13.08
C ALA A 249 -2.09 -4.90 -12.61
N GLY A 250 -1.50 -4.60 -11.44
CA GLY A 250 -1.41 -3.24 -10.90
C GLY A 250 -0.21 -2.46 -11.42
N LYS A 251 0.07 -1.32 -10.80
CA LYS A 251 1.21 -0.47 -11.13
C LYS A 251 2.53 -1.14 -10.74
N MET A 252 3.63 -0.77 -11.41
CA MET A 252 5.00 -1.23 -11.16
C MET A 252 5.15 -2.77 -11.12
N GLY A 253 4.40 -3.51 -11.93
CA GLY A 253 4.43 -4.98 -11.94
C GLY A 253 5.81 -5.60 -12.14
N SER A 254 6.74 -4.91 -12.80
CA SER A 254 8.14 -5.33 -13.02
C SER A 254 8.90 -5.63 -11.74
N ILE A 255 8.60 -4.96 -10.63
CA ILE A 255 9.31 -5.15 -9.36
C ILE A 255 9.13 -6.56 -8.77
N PHE A 256 8.11 -7.30 -9.22
CA PHE A 256 7.77 -8.64 -8.73
C PHE A 256 8.40 -9.79 -9.52
N ALA A 257 9.12 -9.50 -10.61
CA ALA A 257 9.61 -10.53 -11.53
C ALA A 257 10.58 -11.57 -10.91
N ASN A 258 11.34 -11.18 -9.88
CA ASN A 258 12.45 -11.97 -9.36
C ASN A 258 12.20 -12.52 -7.93
N ILE A 259 10.98 -12.88 -7.62
CA ILE A 259 10.64 -13.45 -6.30
C ILE A 259 10.87 -14.97 -6.34
N THR A 260 11.75 -15.46 -5.46
CA THR A 260 12.09 -16.87 -5.40
C THR A 260 11.14 -17.68 -4.49
N VAL A 261 11.09 -18.99 -4.72
CA VAL A 261 10.38 -19.92 -3.84
C VAL A 261 10.85 -19.81 -2.38
N ALA A 262 12.16 -19.64 -2.15
CA ALA A 262 12.69 -19.50 -0.80
C ALA A 262 12.17 -18.23 -0.10
N GLN A 263 12.06 -17.10 -0.81
CA GLN A 263 11.53 -15.85 -0.27
C GLN A 263 10.03 -15.93 0.01
N ALA A 264 9.26 -16.55 -0.88
CA ALA A 264 7.84 -16.79 -0.69
C ALA A 264 7.58 -17.68 0.56
N ARG A 265 8.32 -18.77 0.70
CA ARG A 265 8.23 -19.66 1.86
C ARG A 265 8.68 -19.00 3.16
N TRP A 266 9.70 -18.13 3.11
CA TRP A 266 10.14 -17.37 4.28
C TRP A 266 9.02 -16.47 4.81
N LEU A 267 8.37 -15.70 3.95
CA LEU A 267 7.25 -14.87 4.37
C LEU A 267 6.05 -15.71 4.82
N GLY A 268 5.71 -16.78 4.07
CA GLY A 268 4.67 -17.73 4.45
C GLY A 268 4.92 -18.34 5.84
N GLY A 269 6.20 -18.59 6.19
CA GLY A 269 6.60 -19.05 7.52
C GLY A 269 6.32 -18.04 8.64
N TRP A 270 6.46 -16.73 8.38
CA TRP A 270 6.08 -15.69 9.34
C TRP A 270 4.57 -15.56 9.45
N LEU A 271 3.87 -15.43 8.34
CA LEU A 271 2.41 -15.30 8.29
C LEU A 271 1.70 -16.49 8.95
N SER A 272 2.21 -17.71 8.79
CA SER A 272 1.60 -18.92 9.37
C SER A 272 1.68 -19.01 10.90
N ARG A 273 2.38 -18.10 11.55
CA ARG A 273 2.40 -18.00 13.02
C ARG A 273 1.21 -17.24 13.57
N LEU A 274 0.47 -16.53 12.70
CA LEU A 274 -0.76 -15.84 13.07
C LEU A 274 -1.90 -16.85 13.23
N SER A 275 -2.65 -16.71 14.31
CA SER A 275 -3.88 -17.48 14.50
C SER A 275 -5.03 -16.93 13.64
N LYS A 276 -6.04 -17.76 13.37
CA LYS A 276 -7.29 -17.30 12.71
C LYS A 276 -7.91 -16.13 13.47
N GLY A 277 -7.90 -16.18 14.82
CA GLY A 277 -8.42 -15.10 15.67
C GLY A 277 -7.68 -13.78 15.46
N GLN A 278 -6.35 -13.79 15.39
CA GLN A 278 -5.56 -12.57 15.10
C GLN A 278 -5.88 -11.99 13.72
N ILE A 279 -6.03 -12.82 12.69
CA ILE A 279 -6.40 -12.37 11.34
C ILE A 279 -7.79 -11.73 11.37
N ARG A 280 -8.77 -12.35 12.02
CA ARG A 280 -10.11 -11.77 12.23
C ARG A 280 -10.07 -10.43 12.96
N ASP A 281 -9.20 -10.30 13.96
CA ASP A 281 -9.05 -9.06 14.72
C ASP A 281 -8.49 -7.91 13.89
N ALA A 282 -7.66 -8.19 12.86
CA ALA A 282 -7.23 -7.17 11.91
C ALA A 282 -8.40 -6.57 11.12
N PHE A 283 -9.34 -7.40 10.70
CA PHE A 283 -10.54 -6.96 9.96
C PHE A 283 -11.61 -6.34 10.88
N ARG A 284 -11.78 -6.86 12.10
CA ARG A 284 -12.62 -6.20 13.13
C ARG A 284 -12.13 -4.79 13.44
N ALA A 285 -10.81 -4.61 13.55
CA ALA A 285 -10.21 -3.30 13.78
C ALA A 285 -10.51 -2.29 12.66
N ALA A 286 -10.82 -2.80 11.48
CA ALA A 286 -11.19 -2.04 10.29
C ALA A 286 -12.70 -1.91 10.07
N ASN A 287 -13.52 -2.31 11.07
CA ASN A 287 -14.98 -2.21 11.03
C ASN A 287 -15.67 -2.95 9.88
N TYR A 288 -15.08 -4.06 9.40
CA TYR A 288 -15.79 -4.95 8.50
C TYR A 288 -16.92 -5.69 9.22
N ASN A 289 -18.00 -5.99 8.50
CA ASN A 289 -19.09 -6.78 9.06
C ASN A 289 -18.68 -8.27 9.23
N SER A 290 -19.52 -9.06 9.89
CA SER A 290 -19.18 -10.43 10.26
C SER A 290 -18.94 -11.34 9.04
N GLU A 291 -19.71 -11.17 7.98
CA GLU A 291 -19.59 -11.94 6.74
C GLU A 291 -18.27 -11.58 6.00
N GLU A 292 -18.01 -10.30 5.82
CA GLU A 292 -16.76 -9.81 5.21
C GLU A 292 -15.52 -10.26 5.99
N ILE A 293 -15.58 -10.27 7.34
CA ILE A 293 -14.49 -10.77 8.18
C ILE A 293 -14.20 -12.24 7.91
N GLU A 294 -15.21 -13.10 7.76
CA GLU A 294 -14.97 -14.51 7.44
C GLU A 294 -14.39 -14.67 6.03
N ILE A 295 -14.99 -14.03 5.01
CA ILE A 295 -14.49 -14.07 3.62
C ILE A 295 -13.01 -13.67 3.58
N LEU A 296 -12.67 -12.51 4.14
CA LEU A 296 -11.30 -11.99 4.14
C LEU A 296 -10.34 -12.87 4.94
N THR A 297 -10.79 -13.41 6.08
CA THR A 297 -9.97 -14.30 6.92
C THR A 297 -9.63 -15.58 6.19
N GLU A 298 -10.59 -16.22 5.55
CA GLU A 298 -10.39 -17.45 4.80
C GLU A 298 -9.49 -17.21 3.57
N ALA A 299 -9.71 -16.13 2.84
CA ALA A 299 -8.86 -15.75 1.72
C ALA A 299 -7.39 -15.54 2.16
N VAL A 300 -7.18 -14.83 3.28
CA VAL A 300 -5.84 -14.62 3.86
C VAL A 300 -5.21 -15.96 4.25
N GLN A 301 -5.94 -16.86 4.92
CA GLN A 301 -5.43 -18.19 5.29
C GLN A 301 -5.08 -19.04 4.05
N GLY A 302 -5.90 -19.00 3.02
CA GLY A 302 -5.65 -19.67 1.75
C GLY A 302 -4.36 -19.19 1.08
N ARG A 303 -4.11 -17.89 1.05
CA ARG A 303 -2.87 -17.30 0.52
C ARG A 303 -1.65 -17.65 1.37
N ILE A 304 -1.78 -17.70 2.69
CA ILE A 304 -0.71 -18.20 3.59
C ILE A 304 -0.35 -19.65 3.24
N ALA A 305 -1.34 -20.50 3.05
CA ALA A 305 -1.11 -21.90 2.66
C ALA A 305 -0.38 -22.00 1.32
N GLN A 306 -0.77 -21.19 0.31
CA GLN A 306 -0.08 -21.14 -0.98
C GLN A 306 1.39 -20.76 -0.83
N LEU A 307 1.73 -19.71 -0.06
CA LEU A 307 3.13 -19.31 0.18
C LEU A 307 3.94 -20.41 0.89
N ARG A 308 3.34 -21.18 1.78
CA ARG A 308 4.01 -22.25 2.50
C ARG A 308 4.27 -23.48 1.64
N THR A 309 3.36 -23.81 0.74
CA THR A 309 3.40 -25.05 -0.04
C THR A 309 4.05 -24.88 -1.42
N VAL A 310 4.30 -23.63 -1.87
CA VAL A 310 4.95 -23.37 -3.15
C VAL A 310 6.29 -24.10 -3.26
N ARG A 311 6.51 -24.83 -4.38
CA ARG A 311 7.68 -25.69 -4.59
C ARG A 311 8.24 -25.47 -5.99
N ARG A 312 9.56 -25.69 -6.15
CA ARG A 312 10.18 -25.81 -7.47
C ARG A 312 9.48 -26.93 -8.24
N ARG A 313 9.17 -26.69 -9.51
CA ARG A 313 8.85 -27.82 -10.41
C ARG A 313 10.17 -28.54 -10.68
N ARG A 314 10.14 -29.89 -10.49
CA ARG A 314 11.22 -30.78 -10.88
C ARG A 314 11.30 -30.88 -12.39
#